data_57d01a41d179352b91951004bdd93ea7
#
_entry.id   57d01a41d179352b91951004bdd93ea7
#
_cell.length_a   1.000
_cell.length_b   1.000
_cell.length_c   1.000
_cell.angle_alpha   90.00
_cell.angle_beta   90.00
_cell.angle_gamma   90.00
#
_symmetry.space_group_name_H-M   'P 1'
#
loop_
_entity.id
_entity.type
_entity.pdbx_description
1 polymer ?
#
loop_
_entity_poly.entity_id
_entity_poly.type
_entity_poly.pdbx_seq_one_letter_code
_entity_poly.pdbx_strand_id
1 'polypeptide(L)'
;RDFALDRVGDPTLRALTARAELSVNPALGRYASILDITLEDGETLHAEVSQSLGTPDNPMSWDDINAKFHALVEPVLGPRSAELHDALVTIEEPGKLSRVLDLIA
;
A
#
# COMPACT_ATOMS: atom_id res chain seq x y z
N ARG A 1 -3.77 -3.92 -3.59
CA ARG A 1 -4.44 -4.71 -4.68
C ARG A 1 -3.51 -5.65 -5.44
N ASP A 2 -2.22 -5.43 -5.38
CA ASP A 2 -1.25 -6.23 -6.16
C ASP A 2 -1.06 -7.65 -5.62
N PHE A 3 -1.51 -7.91 -4.39
CA PHE A 3 -1.52 -9.24 -3.76
C PHE A 3 -2.89 -9.91 -3.75
N ALA A 4 -3.86 -9.43 -4.54
CA ALA A 4 -5.13 -10.12 -4.73
C ALA A 4 -4.90 -11.49 -5.39
N LEU A 5 -5.70 -12.50 -5.02
CA LEU A 5 -5.48 -13.89 -5.45
C LEU A 5 -5.47 -14.07 -6.97
N ASP A 6 -6.30 -13.33 -7.68
CA ASP A 6 -6.35 -13.28 -9.14
C ASP A 6 -5.06 -12.73 -9.76
N ARG A 7 -4.43 -11.73 -9.10
CA ARG A 7 -3.16 -11.14 -9.54
C ARG A 7 -1.97 -12.06 -9.27
N VAL A 8 -1.93 -12.71 -8.13
CA VAL A 8 -0.86 -13.67 -7.77
C VAL A 8 -0.80 -14.84 -8.75
N GLY A 9 -1.96 -15.26 -9.30
CA GLY A 9 -2.07 -16.32 -10.30
C GLY A 9 -1.81 -15.89 -11.74
N ASP A 10 -1.70 -14.59 -12.02
CA ASP A 10 -1.54 -14.07 -13.39
C ASP A 10 -0.23 -14.54 -14.04
N PRO A 11 -0.28 -15.25 -15.18
CA PRO A 11 0.91 -15.76 -15.85
C PRO A 11 1.88 -14.67 -16.30
N THR A 12 1.37 -13.50 -16.70
CA THR A 12 2.20 -12.36 -17.13
C THR A 12 2.99 -11.79 -15.96
N LEU A 13 2.34 -11.61 -14.81
CA LEU A 13 3.00 -11.13 -13.60
C LEU A 13 4.04 -12.15 -13.10
N ARG A 14 3.73 -13.44 -13.16
CA ARG A 14 4.68 -14.51 -12.81
C ARG A 14 5.89 -14.54 -13.73
N ALA A 15 5.68 -14.36 -15.04
CA ALA A 15 6.78 -14.29 -16.00
C ALA A 15 7.69 -13.07 -15.74
N LEU A 16 7.12 -11.91 -15.41
CA LEU A 16 7.88 -10.73 -15.01
C LEU A 16 8.67 -10.96 -13.71
N THR A 17 8.02 -11.54 -12.71
CA THR A 17 8.66 -11.86 -11.42
C THR A 17 9.82 -12.84 -11.59
N ALA A 18 9.71 -13.80 -12.50
CA ALA A 18 10.78 -14.76 -12.80
C ALA A 18 12.02 -14.11 -13.45
N ARG A 19 11.90 -12.90 -14.00
CA ARG A 19 13.02 -12.10 -14.56
C ARG A 19 13.67 -11.19 -13.52
N ALA A 20 13.05 -11.04 -12.33
CA ALA A 20 13.60 -10.20 -11.27
C ALA A 20 14.78 -10.90 -10.59
N GLU A 21 15.88 -10.20 -10.46
CA GLU A 21 17.05 -10.62 -9.71
C GLU A 21 17.15 -9.80 -8.42
N LEU A 22 17.36 -10.47 -7.31
CA LEU A 22 17.55 -9.82 -6.00
C LEU A 22 18.99 -9.94 -5.56
N SER A 23 19.64 -8.82 -5.31
CA SER A 23 20.98 -8.78 -4.75
C SER A 23 21.00 -8.05 -3.40
N VAL A 24 21.89 -8.49 -2.50
CA VAL A 24 22.09 -7.82 -1.21
C VAL A 24 23.16 -6.75 -1.37
N ASN A 25 22.80 -5.51 -1.02
CA ASN A 25 23.75 -4.40 -0.94
C ASN A 25 23.94 -4.00 0.54
N PRO A 26 25.09 -4.35 1.16
CA PRO A 26 25.35 -4.08 2.57
C PRO A 26 25.51 -2.59 2.91
N ALA A 27 25.66 -1.73 1.90
CA ALA A 27 25.72 -0.28 2.09
C ALA A 27 24.33 0.37 2.26
N LEU A 28 23.27 -0.35 1.92
CA LEU A 28 21.89 0.14 2.08
C LEU A 28 21.42 0.03 3.53
N GLY A 29 20.69 1.03 3.98
CA GLY A 29 19.99 1.00 5.26
C GLY A 29 18.89 -0.09 5.28
N ARG A 30 18.44 -0.48 6.48
CA ARG A 30 17.48 -1.57 6.70
C ARG A 30 16.19 -1.46 5.89
N TYR A 31 15.75 -0.25 5.62
CA TYR A 31 14.49 0.05 4.92
C TYR A 31 14.72 0.67 3.53
N ALA A 32 15.98 0.66 3.08
CA ALA A 32 16.34 1.19 1.77
C ALA A 32 16.27 0.11 0.70
N SER A 33 15.96 0.50 -0.51
CA SER A 33 15.99 -0.36 -1.69
C SER A 33 16.31 0.45 -2.93
N ILE A 34 16.94 -0.21 -3.89
CA ILE A 34 17.21 0.31 -5.23
C ILE A 34 16.55 -0.65 -6.21
N LEU A 35 15.89 -0.12 -7.22
CA LEU A 35 15.27 -0.88 -8.30
C LEU A 35 15.73 -0.32 -9.64
N ASP A 36 16.29 -1.19 -10.47
CA ASP A 36 16.62 -0.91 -11.87
C ASP A 36 15.76 -1.80 -12.78
N ILE A 37 15.11 -1.21 -13.76
CA ILE A 37 14.30 -1.93 -14.75
C ILE A 37 14.81 -1.59 -16.13
N THR A 38 15.36 -2.58 -16.84
CA THR A 38 15.76 -2.42 -18.23
C THR A 38 14.59 -2.79 -19.13
N LEU A 39 14.16 -1.83 -19.94
CA LEU A 39 13.10 -1.99 -20.94
C LEU A 39 13.62 -2.69 -22.20
N GLU A 40 12.70 -3.11 -23.10
CA GLU A 40 13.05 -3.81 -24.33
C GLU A 40 13.85 -2.95 -25.33
N ASP A 41 13.68 -1.63 -25.28
CA ASP A 41 14.43 -0.65 -26.09
C ASP A 41 15.82 -0.33 -25.52
N GLY A 42 16.18 -0.92 -24.38
CA GLY A 42 17.45 -0.73 -23.69
C GLY A 42 17.47 0.45 -22.71
N GLU A 43 16.38 1.21 -22.58
CA GLU A 43 16.26 2.23 -21.53
C GLU A 43 16.25 1.55 -20.15
N THR A 44 16.91 2.18 -19.17
CA THR A 44 16.87 1.72 -17.78
C THR A 44 16.15 2.74 -16.92
N LEU A 45 15.07 2.30 -16.28
CA LEU A 45 14.37 3.05 -15.25
C LEU A 45 15.02 2.76 -13.91
N HIS A 46 15.36 3.80 -13.16
CA HIS A 46 15.98 3.73 -11.84
C HIS A 46 15.07 4.31 -10.78
N ALA A 47 14.93 3.61 -9.66
CA ALA A 47 14.22 4.11 -8.48
C ALA A 47 15.01 3.74 -7.22
N GLU A 48 15.14 4.71 -6.32
CA GLU A 48 15.78 4.53 -5.02
C GLU A 48 14.84 4.98 -3.91
N VAL A 49 14.74 4.17 -2.85
CA VAL A 49 14.00 4.48 -1.63
C VAL A 49 14.96 4.33 -0.46
N SER A 50 15.22 5.41 0.25
CA SER A 50 16.08 5.40 1.44
C SER A 50 15.35 4.96 2.70
N GLN A 51 14.04 5.25 2.79
CA GLN A 51 13.19 4.91 3.92
C GLN A 51 11.79 4.55 3.42
N SER A 52 11.24 3.44 3.89
CA SER A 52 9.86 3.04 3.60
C SER A 52 8.88 4.09 4.11
N LEU A 53 7.81 4.34 3.33
CA LEU A 53 6.72 5.21 3.76
C LEU A 53 6.06 4.65 5.03
N GLY A 54 5.85 5.53 6.03
CA GLY A 54 5.30 5.17 7.34
C GLY A 54 6.37 4.92 8.42
N THR A 55 7.66 5.14 8.11
CA THR A 55 8.73 5.16 9.12
C THR A 55 8.83 6.55 9.78
N PRO A 56 9.49 6.69 10.95
CA PRO A 56 9.69 8.00 11.58
C PRO A 56 10.40 9.03 10.67
N ASP A 57 11.31 8.56 9.80
CA ASP A 57 12.07 9.42 8.88
C ASP A 57 11.34 9.69 7.54
N ASN A 58 10.24 8.96 7.28
CA ASN A 58 9.37 9.14 6.13
C ASN A 58 7.92 8.88 6.52
N PRO A 59 7.30 9.76 7.34
CA PRO A 59 5.95 9.55 7.86
C PRO A 59 4.89 9.64 6.75
N MET A 60 3.82 8.88 6.92
CA MET A 60 2.64 9.02 6.06
C MET A 60 1.91 10.32 6.38
N SER A 61 1.48 11.02 5.35
CA SER A 61 0.52 12.12 5.48
C SER A 61 -0.89 11.57 5.79
N TRP A 62 -1.79 12.46 6.22
CA TRP A 62 -3.21 12.09 6.37
C TRP A 62 -3.84 11.67 5.04
N ASP A 63 -3.42 12.26 3.93
CA ASP A 63 -3.89 11.88 2.60
C ASP A 63 -3.44 10.46 2.22
N ASP A 64 -2.20 10.07 2.56
CA ASP A 64 -1.70 8.71 2.37
C ASP A 64 -2.50 7.70 3.20
N ILE A 65 -2.79 8.04 4.46
CA ILE A 65 -3.58 7.20 5.37
C ILE A 65 -5.00 7.04 4.84
N ASN A 66 -5.64 8.14 4.41
CA ASN A 66 -6.99 8.12 3.84
C ASN A 66 -7.04 7.32 2.54
N ALA A 67 -6.08 7.52 1.64
CA ALA A 67 -6.00 6.76 0.40
C ALA A 67 -5.85 5.26 0.66
N LYS A 68 -5.02 4.88 1.63
CA LYS A 68 -4.85 3.48 2.05
C LYS A 68 -6.14 2.91 2.67
N PHE A 69 -6.81 3.68 3.54
CA PHE A 69 -8.09 3.29 4.13
C PHE A 69 -9.12 2.98 3.03
N HIS A 70 -9.35 3.91 2.10
CA HIS A 70 -10.32 3.73 1.03
C HIS A 70 -9.96 2.55 0.12
N ALA A 71 -8.70 2.40 -0.25
CA ALA A 71 -8.25 1.28 -1.08
C ALA A 71 -8.52 -0.11 -0.45
N LEU A 72 -8.50 -0.20 0.88
CA LEU A 72 -8.71 -1.47 1.60
C LEU A 72 -10.19 -1.69 1.96
N VAL A 73 -10.91 -0.65 2.34
CA VAL A 73 -12.25 -0.74 2.93
C VAL A 73 -13.36 -0.67 1.87
N GLU A 74 -13.20 0.17 0.87
CA GLU A 74 -14.22 0.38 -0.16
C GLU A 74 -14.59 -0.90 -0.94
N PRO A 75 -13.65 -1.80 -1.30
CA PRO A 75 -13.99 -3.07 -1.95
C PRO A 75 -14.85 -4.01 -1.08
N VAL A 76 -14.84 -3.83 0.24
CA VAL A 76 -15.58 -4.68 1.20
C VAL A 76 -16.90 -4.04 1.60
N LEU A 77 -16.88 -2.76 1.97
CA LEU A 77 -18.03 -2.05 2.53
C LEU A 77 -18.78 -1.19 1.51
N GLY A 78 -18.22 -0.97 0.32
CA GLY A 78 -18.84 -0.11 -0.70
C GLY A 78 -19.14 1.30 -0.16
N PRO A 79 -20.38 1.82 -0.36
CA PRO A 79 -20.75 3.17 0.07
C PRO A 79 -20.62 3.42 1.59
N ARG A 80 -20.67 2.36 2.41
CA ARG A 80 -20.50 2.48 3.87
C ARG A 80 -19.07 2.85 4.28
N SER A 81 -18.10 2.74 3.37
CA SER A 81 -16.69 3.09 3.64
C SER A 81 -16.52 4.56 4.02
N ALA A 82 -17.23 5.47 3.36
CA ALA A 82 -17.20 6.91 3.68
C ALA A 82 -17.76 7.17 5.09
N GLU A 83 -18.87 6.53 5.42
CA GLU A 83 -19.51 6.67 6.74
C GLU A 83 -18.64 6.09 7.85
N LEU A 84 -17.97 4.97 7.60
CA LEU A 84 -17.00 4.39 8.53
C LEU A 84 -15.80 5.31 8.72
N HIS A 85 -15.27 5.90 7.65
CA HIS A 85 -14.18 6.87 7.73
C HIS A 85 -14.55 8.05 8.63
N ASP A 86 -15.72 8.67 8.41
CA ASP A 86 -16.18 9.82 9.20
C ASP A 86 -16.37 9.46 10.67
N ALA A 87 -16.90 8.26 10.96
CA ALA A 87 -17.04 7.78 12.32
C ALA A 87 -15.70 7.52 13.02
N LEU A 88 -14.68 7.04 12.27
CA LEU A 88 -13.33 6.81 12.79
C LEU A 88 -12.57 8.11 13.05
N VAL A 89 -12.68 9.10 12.16
CA VAL A 89 -12.02 10.40 12.34
C VAL A 89 -12.54 11.14 13.58
N THR A 90 -13.78 10.88 13.97
CA THR A 90 -14.45 11.50 15.14
C THR A 90 -14.74 10.49 16.25
N ILE A 91 -13.94 9.42 16.37
CA ILE A 91 -14.24 8.27 17.26
C ILE A 91 -14.32 8.64 18.75
N GLU A 92 -13.67 9.72 19.17
CA GLU A 92 -13.71 10.27 20.52
C GLU A 92 -15.06 10.94 20.89
N GLU A 93 -15.89 11.25 19.89
CA GLU A 93 -17.22 11.80 20.15
C GLU A 93 -18.19 10.74 20.68
N PRO A 94 -19.13 11.11 21.58
CA PRO A 94 -20.11 10.18 22.12
C PRO A 94 -20.90 9.44 21.03
N GLY A 95 -20.98 8.12 21.13
CA GLY A 95 -21.73 7.25 20.22
C GLY A 95 -21.00 6.84 18.93
N LYS A 96 -19.87 7.45 18.59
CA LYS A 96 -19.13 7.13 17.37
C LYS A 96 -18.53 5.72 17.40
N LEU A 97 -18.02 5.26 18.53
CA LEU A 97 -17.55 3.89 18.69
C LEU A 97 -18.65 2.86 18.41
N SER A 98 -19.85 3.07 18.93
CA SER A 98 -21.00 2.19 18.62
C SER A 98 -21.32 2.21 17.12
N ARG A 99 -21.28 3.40 16.50
CA ARG A 99 -21.49 3.51 15.06
C ARG A 99 -20.44 2.76 14.24
N VAL A 100 -19.15 2.83 14.62
CA VAL A 100 -18.09 2.04 13.98
C VAL A 100 -18.39 0.55 14.05
N LEU A 101 -18.77 0.05 15.24
CA LEU A 101 -19.10 -1.36 15.44
C LEU A 101 -20.28 -1.81 14.56
N ASP A 102 -21.33 -0.99 14.46
CA ASP A 102 -22.50 -1.27 13.62
C ASP A 102 -22.16 -1.32 12.12
N LEU A 103 -21.19 -0.50 11.67
CA LEU A 103 -20.80 -0.44 10.25
C LEU A 103 -19.93 -1.63 9.80
N ILE A 104 -19.20 -2.24 10.74
CA ILE A 104 -18.31 -3.38 10.46
C ILE A 104 -18.93 -4.74 10.79
N ALA A 105 -20.09 -4.76 11.46
CA ALA A 105 -20.86 -5.99 11.71
C ALA A 105 -21.60 -6.44 10.46
#